data_d01138cf3b49dd246589f1f6469017d1
#
_entry.id   d01138cf3b49dd246589f1f6469017d1
#
_cell.length_a   1.000
_cell.length_b   1.000
_cell.length_c   1.000
_cell.angle_alpha   90.00
_cell.angle_beta   90.00
_cell.angle_gamma   90.00
#
_symmetry.space_group_name_H-M   'P 1'
#
loop_
_entity.id
_entity.type
_entity.pdbx_description
1 polymer ?
#
loop_
_entity_poly.entity_id
_entity_poly.type
_entity_poly.pdbx_seq_one_letter_code
_entity_poly.pdbx_strand_id
1 'polypeptide(L)'
;MFIETLTSRRLDSLIMRSRNGSGFERRQREELVALVVLLRGVNVGGHRTFRPTTLTEQLKHLDAVNIGAAGTFVIRRPVTQARLRAELARRLPFDAEIMICQGREIVRLMSQNHFADQPVRPDIVRFVSVLSKRPRVTPSTPMSFPSSGKWLLKILARDNRFVFGVYRRHMKVISYLGTFDQLFGVPVTTRNWNTISAIARVLRDGGT
;
A
#
# COMPACT_ATOMS: atom_id res chain seq x y z
N MET A 1 -48.37 -8.01 -35.39
CA MET A 1 -47.67 -9.20 -34.89
C MET A 1 -46.25 -9.20 -35.45
N PHE A 2 -45.37 -8.32 -34.92
CA PHE A 2 -43.92 -8.23 -35.25
C PHE A 2 -43.21 -7.28 -34.26
N ILE A 3 -43.07 -7.66 -33.01
CA ILE A 3 -42.20 -6.95 -32.02
C ILE A 3 -41.79 -7.98 -30.95
N GLU A 4 -41.02 -9.00 -31.25
CA GLU A 4 -40.46 -9.86 -30.19
C GLU A 4 -39.14 -10.59 -30.50
N THR A 5 -38.46 -10.27 -31.60
CA THR A 5 -37.26 -11.04 -31.99
C THR A 5 -35.93 -10.25 -31.95
N LEU A 6 -35.92 -8.99 -31.46
CA LEU A 6 -34.73 -8.12 -31.48
C LEU A 6 -34.04 -7.96 -30.13
N THR A 7 -34.60 -8.43 -29.02
CA THR A 7 -34.04 -8.23 -27.67
C THR A 7 -33.08 -9.34 -27.24
N SER A 8 -33.28 -10.57 -27.71
CA SER A 8 -32.38 -11.68 -27.29
C SER A 8 -31.01 -11.64 -27.93
N ARG A 9 -30.89 -11.33 -29.22
CA ARG A 9 -29.59 -11.25 -29.91
C ARG A 9 -28.70 -10.10 -29.45
N ARG A 10 -29.26 -9.00 -28.92
CA ARG A 10 -28.46 -7.88 -28.34
C ARG A 10 -27.95 -8.21 -26.96
N LEU A 11 -28.68 -8.96 -26.17
CA LEU A 11 -28.23 -9.44 -24.85
C LEU A 11 -27.11 -10.48 -24.98
N ASP A 12 -27.21 -11.41 -25.92
CA ASP A 12 -26.16 -12.41 -26.16
C ASP A 12 -24.87 -11.79 -26.70
N SER A 13 -24.96 -10.74 -27.52
CA SER A 13 -23.78 -10.01 -28.01
C SER A 13 -23.08 -9.18 -26.91
N LEU A 14 -23.81 -8.69 -25.91
CA LEU A 14 -23.27 -8.00 -24.74
C LEU A 14 -22.64 -8.97 -23.74
N ILE A 15 -23.22 -10.17 -23.58
CA ILE A 15 -22.68 -11.25 -22.73
C ILE A 15 -21.41 -11.86 -23.36
N MET A 16 -21.37 -12.04 -24.68
CA MET A 16 -20.20 -12.53 -25.41
C MET A 16 -19.03 -11.51 -25.43
N ARG A 17 -19.33 -10.21 -25.49
CA ARG A 17 -18.29 -9.16 -25.36
C ARG A 17 -17.70 -9.07 -23.95
N SER A 18 -18.41 -9.51 -22.93
CA SER A 18 -17.91 -9.58 -21.53
C SER A 18 -16.89 -10.72 -21.31
N ARG A 19 -16.80 -11.71 -22.20
CA ARG A 19 -15.87 -12.85 -22.05
C ARG A 19 -14.49 -12.64 -22.69
N ASN A 20 -14.34 -11.65 -23.57
CA ASN A 20 -13.08 -11.29 -24.22
C ASN A 20 -12.64 -9.86 -23.82
N GLY A 21 -12.71 -9.52 -22.55
CA GLY A 21 -12.09 -8.30 -22.05
C GLY A 21 -10.61 -8.29 -22.45
N SER A 22 -10.16 -7.22 -23.10
CA SER A 22 -8.75 -7.07 -23.49
C SER A 22 -7.87 -7.34 -22.27
N GLY A 23 -6.66 -7.86 -22.45
CA GLY A 23 -5.73 -8.10 -21.35
C GLY A 23 -5.52 -6.85 -20.46
N PHE A 24 -5.80 -5.67 -21.01
CA PHE A 24 -5.83 -4.39 -20.30
C PHE A 24 -6.99 -4.26 -19.30
N GLU A 25 -8.21 -4.60 -19.69
CA GLU A 25 -9.38 -4.55 -18.78
C GLU A 25 -9.29 -5.59 -17.67
N ARG A 26 -8.75 -6.78 -17.99
CA ARG A 26 -8.47 -7.82 -17.00
C ARG A 26 -7.44 -7.35 -15.99
N ARG A 27 -6.34 -6.73 -16.43
CA ARG A 27 -5.31 -6.14 -15.55
C ARG A 27 -5.89 -5.04 -14.66
N GLN A 28 -6.68 -4.12 -15.19
CA GLN A 28 -7.35 -3.09 -14.39
C GLN A 28 -8.30 -3.70 -13.35
N ARG A 29 -9.02 -4.75 -13.69
CA ARG A 29 -9.93 -5.44 -12.75
C ARG A 29 -9.14 -6.14 -11.63
N GLU A 30 -8.01 -6.77 -11.93
CA GLU A 30 -7.11 -7.40 -10.95
C GLU A 30 -6.48 -6.36 -10.02
N GLU A 31 -6.03 -5.22 -10.54
CA GLU A 31 -5.56 -4.09 -9.73
C GLU A 31 -6.62 -3.52 -8.79
N LEU A 32 -7.89 -3.51 -9.21
CA LEU A 32 -9.02 -3.05 -8.41
C LEU A 32 -9.36 -4.00 -7.24
N VAL A 33 -9.01 -5.28 -7.39
CA VAL A 33 -9.34 -6.33 -6.41
C VAL A 33 -8.16 -6.67 -5.51
N ALA A 34 -6.93 -6.44 -5.95
CA ALA A 34 -5.74 -6.71 -5.17
C ALA A 34 -5.69 -5.86 -3.89
N LEU A 35 -5.26 -6.49 -2.80
CA LEU A 35 -5.03 -5.81 -1.52
C LEU A 35 -3.54 -5.76 -1.20
N VAL A 36 -3.13 -4.69 -0.54
CA VAL A 36 -1.76 -4.50 -0.05
C VAL A 36 -1.80 -4.51 1.47
N VAL A 37 -1.05 -5.42 2.07
CA VAL A 37 -0.90 -5.57 3.52
C VAL A 37 0.41 -4.95 3.96
N LEU A 38 0.33 -4.12 5.00
CA LEU A 38 1.48 -3.47 5.62
C LEU A 38 1.41 -3.76 7.12
N LEU A 39 2.28 -4.64 7.61
CA LEU A 39 2.40 -4.92 9.04
C LEU A 39 3.25 -3.84 9.69
N ARG A 40 2.83 -3.39 10.87
CA ARG A 40 3.56 -2.39 11.64
C ARG A 40 4.47 -3.02 12.68
N GLY A 41 5.69 -2.48 12.79
CA GLY A 41 6.63 -2.82 13.85
C GLY A 41 7.10 -4.27 13.85
N VAL A 42 7.15 -4.92 12.69
CA VAL A 42 7.64 -6.30 12.56
C VAL A 42 9.08 -6.30 12.03
N ASN A 43 9.86 -7.28 12.48
CA ASN A 43 11.27 -7.46 12.12
C ASN A 43 12.15 -6.21 12.39
N VAL A 44 11.80 -5.43 13.42
CA VAL A 44 12.52 -4.22 13.83
C VAL A 44 13.13 -4.45 15.23
N GLY A 45 14.44 -4.20 15.37
CA GLY A 45 15.13 -4.26 16.66
C GLY A 45 15.10 -5.63 17.35
N GLY A 46 14.92 -6.72 16.62
CA GLY A 46 14.84 -8.08 17.17
C GLY A 46 13.50 -8.45 17.80
N HIS A 47 12.56 -7.52 17.86
CA HIS A 47 11.21 -7.78 18.37
C HIS A 47 10.24 -8.15 17.23
N ARG A 48 9.19 -8.95 17.57
CA ARG A 48 8.16 -9.39 16.62
C ARG A 48 8.76 -9.95 15.33
N THR A 49 9.74 -10.84 15.50
CA THR A 49 10.41 -11.49 14.38
C THR A 49 9.53 -12.60 13.80
N PHE A 50 9.45 -12.65 12.49
CA PHE A 50 8.82 -13.74 11.75
C PHE A 50 9.46 -13.85 10.36
N ARG A 51 9.23 -14.98 9.71
CA ARG A 51 9.71 -15.20 8.35
C ARG A 51 8.60 -14.84 7.35
N PRO A 52 8.74 -13.76 6.59
CA PRO A 52 7.72 -13.36 5.61
C PRO A 52 7.40 -14.44 4.58
N THR A 53 8.39 -15.26 4.20
CA THR A 53 8.23 -16.38 3.28
C THR A 53 7.27 -17.44 3.83
N THR A 54 7.35 -17.76 5.12
CA THR A 54 6.43 -18.71 5.78
C THR A 54 4.99 -18.21 5.71
N LEU A 55 4.75 -16.91 5.98
CA LEU A 55 3.42 -16.32 5.86
C LEU A 55 2.93 -16.32 4.40
N THR A 56 3.82 -16.08 3.43
CA THR A 56 3.48 -16.15 2.01
C THR A 56 3.01 -17.54 1.61
N GLU A 57 3.70 -18.59 2.05
CA GLU A 57 3.29 -19.99 1.81
C GLU A 57 1.92 -20.30 2.42
N GLN A 58 1.66 -19.83 3.64
CA GLN A 58 0.38 -20.02 4.31
C GLN A 58 -0.77 -19.27 3.61
N LEU A 59 -0.46 -18.23 2.86
CA LEU A 59 -1.41 -17.42 2.10
C LEU A 59 -1.36 -17.67 0.58
N LYS A 60 -0.71 -18.76 0.13
CA LYS A 60 -0.59 -19.08 -1.30
C LYS A 60 -1.93 -19.20 -2.03
N HIS A 61 -2.98 -19.64 -1.34
CA HIS A 61 -4.33 -19.71 -1.88
C HIS A 61 -4.92 -18.32 -2.21
N LEU A 62 -4.38 -17.25 -1.63
CA LEU A 62 -4.70 -15.85 -1.93
C LEU A 62 -3.71 -15.21 -2.93
N ASP A 63 -2.79 -15.99 -3.48
CA ASP A 63 -1.73 -15.52 -4.36
C ASP A 63 -0.95 -14.35 -3.73
N ALA A 64 -0.46 -14.58 -2.51
CA ALA A 64 0.29 -13.60 -1.75
C ALA A 64 1.73 -13.48 -2.25
N VAL A 65 2.19 -12.25 -2.45
CA VAL A 65 3.57 -11.93 -2.84
C VAL A 65 4.23 -11.11 -1.73
N ASN A 66 5.36 -11.56 -1.22
CA ASN A 66 6.13 -10.82 -0.21
C ASN A 66 6.98 -9.72 -0.85
N ILE A 67 6.96 -8.53 -0.25
CA ILE A 67 7.78 -7.37 -0.64
C ILE A 67 8.79 -7.06 0.47
N GLY A 68 9.86 -7.83 0.51
CA GLY A 68 10.96 -7.63 1.45
C GLY A 68 10.67 -8.04 2.90
N ALA A 69 11.53 -7.64 3.83
CA ALA A 69 11.53 -8.13 5.21
C ALA A 69 10.58 -7.37 6.16
N ALA A 70 10.07 -6.21 5.76
CA ALA A 70 9.33 -5.31 6.65
C ALA A 70 7.83 -5.64 6.80
N GLY A 71 7.40 -6.87 6.48
CA GLY A 71 5.99 -7.27 6.59
C GLY A 71 5.09 -6.54 5.59
N THR A 72 5.48 -6.54 4.32
CA THR A 72 4.70 -5.97 3.22
C THR A 72 4.31 -7.07 2.25
N PHE A 73 3.01 -7.19 1.92
CA PHE A 73 2.52 -8.24 1.02
C PHE A 73 1.52 -7.66 0.03
N VAL A 74 1.52 -8.20 -1.18
CA VAL A 74 0.47 -7.98 -2.18
C VAL A 74 -0.37 -9.25 -2.25
N ILE A 75 -1.68 -9.11 -2.11
CA ILE A 75 -2.67 -10.20 -2.20
C ILE A 75 -3.42 -10.01 -3.51
N ARG A 76 -3.20 -10.90 -4.47
CA ARG A 76 -3.70 -10.73 -5.84
C ARG A 76 -5.07 -11.36 -6.06
N ARG A 77 -5.43 -12.41 -5.29
CA ARG A 77 -6.78 -13.01 -5.39
C ARG A 77 -7.81 -12.23 -4.59
N PRO A 78 -9.05 -12.18 -5.07
CA PRO A 78 -10.16 -11.51 -4.40
C PRO A 78 -10.40 -12.02 -2.99
N VAL A 79 -10.36 -11.12 -2.02
CA VAL A 79 -10.70 -11.39 -0.62
C VAL A 79 -11.18 -10.11 0.05
N THR A 80 -12.13 -10.20 0.98
CA THR A 80 -12.53 -9.02 1.74
C THR A 80 -11.47 -8.63 2.77
N GLN A 81 -11.33 -7.34 3.05
CA GLN A 81 -10.35 -6.86 4.05
C GLN A 81 -10.59 -7.50 5.44
N ALA A 82 -11.86 -7.71 5.83
CA ALA A 82 -12.20 -8.34 7.10
C ALA A 82 -11.71 -9.80 7.17
N ARG A 83 -11.96 -10.59 6.12
CA ARG A 83 -11.49 -11.97 6.02
C ARG A 83 -9.97 -12.05 6.01
N LEU A 84 -9.32 -11.21 5.21
CA LEU A 84 -7.85 -11.15 5.15
C LEU A 84 -7.25 -10.78 6.51
N ARG A 85 -7.81 -9.80 7.20
CA ARG A 85 -7.36 -9.40 8.54
C ARG A 85 -7.49 -10.54 9.55
N ALA A 86 -8.61 -11.23 9.59
CA ALA A 86 -8.83 -12.37 10.47
C ALA A 86 -7.86 -13.54 10.16
N GLU A 87 -7.56 -13.75 8.88
CA GLU A 87 -6.65 -14.79 8.43
C GLU A 87 -5.20 -14.47 8.82
N LEU A 88 -4.77 -13.22 8.64
CA LEU A 88 -3.45 -12.75 9.07
C LEU A 88 -3.29 -12.82 10.60
N ALA A 89 -4.30 -12.38 11.36
CA ALA A 89 -4.26 -12.42 12.82
C ALA A 89 -4.07 -13.85 13.37
N ARG A 90 -4.65 -14.87 12.73
CA ARG A 90 -4.48 -16.26 13.12
C ARG A 90 -3.12 -16.87 12.80
N ARG A 91 -2.41 -16.32 11.79
CA ARG A 91 -1.13 -16.87 11.30
C ARG A 91 0.09 -16.14 11.82
N LEU A 92 -0.08 -14.91 12.24
CA LEU A 92 1.03 -14.16 12.84
C LEU A 92 1.31 -14.69 14.25
N PRO A 93 2.58 -14.88 14.63
CA PRO A 93 2.96 -15.37 15.95
C PRO A 93 2.85 -14.32 17.07
N PHE A 94 2.31 -13.15 16.76
CA PHE A 94 2.12 -12.02 17.67
C PHE A 94 1.00 -11.11 17.17
N ASP A 95 0.44 -10.33 18.05
CA ASP A 95 -0.50 -9.27 17.68
C ASP A 95 0.22 -8.19 16.88
N ALA A 96 -0.22 -8.00 15.63
CA ALA A 96 0.30 -6.99 14.74
C ALA A 96 -0.77 -5.97 14.36
N GLU A 97 -0.39 -4.73 14.29
CA GLU A 97 -1.21 -3.72 13.61
C GLU A 97 -1.12 -3.96 12.10
N ILE A 98 -2.25 -4.33 11.52
CA ILE A 98 -2.38 -4.68 10.11
C ILE A 98 -3.05 -3.52 9.38
N MET A 99 -2.32 -2.88 8.47
CA MET A 99 -2.88 -1.87 7.58
C MET A 99 -3.13 -2.51 6.21
N ILE A 100 -4.33 -2.34 5.69
CA ILE A 100 -4.72 -2.88 4.38
C ILE A 100 -5.11 -1.71 3.49
N CYS A 101 -4.48 -1.65 2.30
CA CYS A 101 -4.79 -0.72 1.23
C CYS A 101 -5.36 -1.49 0.04
N GLN A 102 -6.16 -0.84 -0.78
CA GLN A 102 -6.52 -1.37 -2.09
C GLN A 102 -5.37 -1.14 -3.07
N GLY A 103 -5.12 -2.07 -3.99
CA GLY A 103 -4.06 -1.94 -4.99
C GLY A 103 -4.15 -0.63 -5.78
N ARG A 104 -5.37 -0.22 -6.15
CA ARG A 104 -5.63 1.06 -6.84
C ARG A 104 -5.16 2.30 -6.05
N GLU A 105 -5.18 2.26 -4.71
CA GLU A 105 -4.66 3.37 -3.91
C GLU A 105 -3.16 3.52 -4.13
N ILE A 106 -2.43 2.41 -4.15
CA ILE A 106 -0.97 2.43 -4.38
C ILE A 106 -0.62 2.82 -5.81
N VAL A 107 -1.36 2.29 -6.81
CA VAL A 107 -1.16 2.66 -8.21
C VAL A 107 -1.38 4.17 -8.41
N ARG A 108 -2.42 4.73 -7.79
CA ARG A 108 -2.68 6.19 -7.82
C ARG A 108 -1.51 7.00 -7.23
N LEU A 109 -0.84 6.54 -6.16
CA LEU A 109 0.32 7.25 -5.62
C LEU A 109 1.46 7.37 -6.65
N MET A 110 1.61 6.37 -7.53
CA MET A 110 2.66 6.38 -8.54
C MET A 110 2.43 7.40 -9.65
N SER A 111 1.18 7.80 -9.90
CA SER A 111 0.84 8.83 -10.89
C SER A 111 0.98 10.26 -10.35
N GLN A 112 1.19 10.42 -9.05
CA GLN A 112 1.31 11.70 -8.38
C GLN A 112 2.78 12.06 -8.16
N ASN A 113 3.17 13.30 -8.49
CA ASN A 113 4.56 13.73 -8.39
C ASN A 113 4.87 14.47 -7.07
N HIS A 114 4.62 13.80 -5.94
CA HIS A 114 4.85 14.38 -4.61
C HIS A 114 6.32 14.67 -4.27
N PHE A 115 7.25 14.20 -5.10
CA PHE A 115 8.69 14.36 -4.89
C PHE A 115 9.38 15.18 -5.97
N ALA A 116 8.63 15.91 -6.83
CA ALA A 116 9.18 16.67 -7.95
C ALA A 116 10.34 17.59 -7.55
N ASP A 117 10.10 18.37 -6.49
CA ASP A 117 11.03 19.39 -6.02
C ASP A 117 12.09 18.84 -5.05
N GLN A 118 12.17 17.51 -4.90
CA GLN A 118 13.11 16.90 -3.98
C GLN A 118 14.32 16.35 -4.72
N PRO A 119 15.54 16.75 -4.34
CA PRO A 119 16.76 16.29 -5.02
C PRO A 119 16.90 14.77 -4.88
N VAL A 120 17.35 14.13 -5.95
CA VAL A 120 17.75 12.72 -5.93
C VAL A 120 19.17 12.66 -5.40
N ARG A 121 19.33 12.24 -4.14
CA ARG A 121 20.64 12.17 -3.47
C ARG A 121 20.75 10.87 -2.69
N PRO A 122 21.95 10.25 -2.59
CA PRO A 122 22.16 9.00 -1.86
C PRO A 122 21.85 9.09 -0.35
N ASP A 123 22.02 10.29 0.23
CA ASP A 123 21.79 10.58 1.65
C ASP A 123 20.29 10.85 1.96
N ILE A 124 19.44 11.00 0.95
CA ILE A 124 18.02 11.31 1.11
C ILE A 124 17.18 10.09 0.72
N VAL A 125 16.30 9.68 1.62
CA VAL A 125 15.34 8.59 1.42
C VAL A 125 13.95 9.19 1.29
N ARG A 126 13.27 8.88 0.19
CA ARG A 126 11.84 9.18 -0.02
C ARG A 126 11.01 8.12 0.68
N PHE A 127 9.95 8.53 1.37
CA PHE A 127 9.06 7.60 2.08
C PHE A 127 7.60 7.95 1.91
N VAL A 128 6.76 6.93 2.14
CA VAL A 128 5.31 7.06 2.31
C VAL A 128 4.94 6.46 3.65
N SER A 129 4.27 7.24 4.47
CA SER A 129 3.62 6.73 5.69
C SER A 129 2.15 6.50 5.42
N VAL A 130 1.65 5.34 5.83
CA VAL A 130 0.27 4.91 5.66
C VAL A 130 -0.42 4.98 7.02
N LEU A 131 -1.46 5.78 7.10
CA LEU A 131 -2.30 5.93 8.28
C LEU A 131 -3.33 4.80 8.32
N SER A 132 -3.60 4.25 9.50
CA SER A 132 -4.57 3.16 9.68
C SER A 132 -5.98 3.53 9.24
N LYS A 133 -6.33 4.80 9.40
CA LYS A 133 -7.61 5.42 8.99
C LYS A 133 -7.40 6.90 8.69
N ARG A 134 -8.44 7.61 8.29
CA ARG A 134 -8.39 9.07 8.12
C ARG A 134 -7.96 9.72 9.45
N PRO A 135 -6.93 10.60 9.45
CA PRO A 135 -6.42 11.21 10.67
C PRO A 135 -7.46 12.12 11.32
N ARG A 136 -7.44 12.18 12.64
CA ARG A 136 -8.26 13.12 13.42
C ARG A 136 -7.70 14.54 13.35
N VAL A 137 -6.38 14.63 13.29
CA VAL A 137 -5.64 15.89 13.19
C VAL A 137 -4.95 15.94 11.83
N THR A 138 -4.99 17.10 11.21
CA THR A 138 -4.31 17.35 9.94
C THR A 138 -3.26 18.44 10.15
N PRO A 139 -2.00 18.07 10.43
CA PRO A 139 -0.94 19.05 10.52
C PRO A 139 -0.76 19.78 9.19
N SER A 140 -0.38 21.06 9.28
CA SER A 140 -0.01 21.83 8.09
C SER A 140 1.23 21.21 7.43
N THR A 141 1.23 21.16 6.10
CA THR A 141 2.38 20.70 5.30
C THR A 141 2.83 21.80 4.35
N PRO A 142 4.12 21.95 4.07
CA PRO A 142 5.24 21.09 4.49
C PRO A 142 5.66 21.35 5.95
N MET A 143 6.27 20.32 6.59
CA MET A 143 6.74 20.35 7.96
C MET A 143 8.12 19.70 8.06
N SER A 144 9.02 20.26 8.89
CA SER A 144 10.39 19.78 9.05
C SER A 144 10.69 19.35 10.48
N PHE A 145 11.55 18.35 10.64
CA PHE A 145 12.08 17.88 11.93
C PHE A 145 13.60 17.85 11.90
N PRO A 146 14.28 18.51 12.84
CA PRO A 146 13.70 19.48 13.77
C PRO A 146 13.07 20.67 13.02
N SER A 147 12.24 21.45 13.70
CA SER A 147 11.57 22.64 13.14
C SER A 147 12.51 23.78 12.81
N SER A 148 13.68 23.80 13.45
CA SER A 148 14.76 24.81 13.24
C SER A 148 16.09 24.12 12.94
N GLY A 149 16.98 24.83 12.22
CA GLY A 149 18.28 24.32 11.84
C GLY A 149 18.26 23.31 10.68
N LYS A 150 19.25 22.42 10.64
CA LYS A 150 19.38 21.42 9.56
C LYS A 150 18.33 20.32 9.73
N TRP A 151 17.37 20.26 8.81
CA TRP A 151 16.33 19.24 8.82
C TRP A 151 16.91 17.83 8.64
N LEU A 152 16.31 16.87 9.32
CA LEU A 152 16.59 15.44 9.20
C LEU A 152 15.43 14.67 8.57
N LEU A 153 14.20 15.13 8.79
CA LEU A 153 13.00 14.59 8.18
C LEU A 153 12.10 15.75 7.75
N LYS A 154 11.46 15.61 6.59
CA LYS A 154 10.42 16.52 6.11
C LYS A 154 9.19 15.72 5.71
N ILE A 155 8.02 16.18 6.16
CA ILE A 155 6.73 15.83 5.58
C ILE A 155 6.47 16.86 4.48
N LEU A 156 6.23 16.39 3.25
CA LEU A 156 6.06 17.25 2.07
C LEU A 156 4.59 17.51 1.78
N ALA A 157 3.80 16.44 1.80
CA ALA A 157 2.39 16.47 1.45
C ALA A 157 1.63 15.32 2.11
N ARG A 158 0.30 15.44 2.09
CA ARG A 158 -0.62 14.37 2.47
C ARG A 158 -1.73 14.24 1.43
N ASP A 159 -2.02 13.01 1.02
CA ASP A 159 -3.19 12.67 0.20
C ASP A 159 -3.99 11.58 0.93
N ASN A 160 -5.20 11.92 1.38
CA ASN A 160 -6.08 11.04 2.14
C ASN A 160 -5.36 10.43 3.37
N ARG A 161 -5.06 9.13 3.34
CA ARG A 161 -4.36 8.38 4.40
C ARG A 161 -2.85 8.17 4.13
N PHE A 162 -2.30 8.81 3.12
CA PHE A 162 -0.90 8.70 2.73
C PHE A 162 -0.17 10.00 3.01
N VAL A 163 0.97 9.90 3.69
CA VAL A 163 1.85 11.02 4.02
C VAL A 163 3.16 10.82 3.28
N PHE A 164 3.55 11.81 2.49
CA PHE A 164 4.77 11.79 1.68
C PHE A 164 5.85 12.60 2.35
N GLY A 165 7.06 12.09 2.37
CA GLY A 165 8.16 12.81 2.96
C GLY A 165 9.53 12.30 2.52
N VAL A 166 10.53 13.00 3.01
CA VAL A 166 11.95 12.66 2.82
C VAL A 166 12.68 12.70 4.15
N TYR A 167 13.67 11.85 4.31
CA TYR A 167 14.56 11.93 5.45
C TYR A 167 16.00 11.71 5.04
N ARG A 168 16.91 12.26 5.84
CA ARG A 168 18.34 11.96 5.75
C ARG A 168 18.66 10.68 6.50
N ARG A 169 19.63 9.90 6.03
CA ARG A 169 20.10 8.71 6.75
C ARG A 169 20.78 9.13 8.05
N HIS A 170 20.01 9.13 9.14
CA HIS A 170 20.48 9.52 10.47
C HIS A 170 19.66 8.81 11.56
N MET A 171 20.31 8.37 12.64
CA MET A 171 19.66 7.59 13.73
C MET A 171 18.47 8.33 14.36
N LYS A 172 18.55 9.64 14.56
CA LYS A 172 17.44 10.44 15.11
C LYS A 172 16.15 10.41 14.29
N VAL A 173 16.21 10.01 13.03
CA VAL A 173 15.01 9.90 12.17
C VAL A 173 14.02 8.86 12.70
N ILE A 174 14.53 7.79 13.32
CA ILE A 174 13.68 6.74 13.92
C ILE A 174 12.78 7.34 15.00
N SER A 175 13.32 8.21 15.85
CA SER A 175 12.55 8.92 16.88
C SER A 175 11.48 9.82 16.27
N TYR A 176 11.81 10.60 15.22
CA TYR A 176 10.83 11.44 14.53
C TYR A 176 9.70 10.63 13.88
N LEU A 177 10.02 9.53 13.20
CA LEU A 177 9.01 8.62 12.65
C LEU A 177 8.13 8.01 13.74
N GLY A 178 8.71 7.75 14.93
CA GLY A 178 7.99 7.25 16.11
C GLY A 178 6.93 8.22 16.66
N THR A 179 7.05 9.52 16.40
CA THR A 179 6.05 10.53 16.83
C THR A 179 4.84 10.65 15.90
N PHE A 180 4.84 9.98 14.76
CA PHE A 180 3.78 10.15 13.75
C PHE A 180 2.40 9.71 14.26
N ASP A 181 2.33 8.72 15.13
CA ASP A 181 1.06 8.30 15.74
C ASP A 181 0.41 9.44 16.53
N GLN A 182 1.21 10.15 17.32
CA GLN A 182 0.74 11.31 18.08
C GLN A 182 0.40 12.47 17.15
N LEU A 183 1.25 12.73 16.16
CA LEU A 183 1.08 13.81 15.20
C LEU A 183 -0.22 13.71 14.40
N PHE A 184 -0.61 12.50 14.00
CA PHE A 184 -1.82 12.26 13.19
C PHE A 184 -3.00 11.71 14.02
N GLY A 185 -2.79 11.36 15.28
CA GLY A 185 -3.81 10.82 16.19
C GLY A 185 -4.32 9.43 15.77
N VAL A 186 -3.55 8.70 14.97
CA VAL A 186 -3.87 7.34 14.48
C VAL A 186 -2.58 6.55 14.28
N PRO A 187 -2.60 5.21 14.37
CA PRO A 187 -1.46 4.37 14.05
C PRO A 187 -0.94 4.60 12.64
N VAL A 188 0.39 4.63 12.50
CA VAL A 188 1.09 4.91 11.24
C VAL A 188 2.14 3.85 10.96
N THR A 189 2.26 3.40 9.72
CA THR A 189 3.39 2.58 9.25
C THR A 189 4.08 3.26 8.07
N THR A 190 5.40 3.20 8.03
CA THR A 190 6.21 3.88 7.00
C THR A 190 6.93 2.87 6.12
N ARG A 191 6.94 3.14 4.83
CA ARG A 191 7.74 2.42 3.83
C ARG A 191 8.54 3.40 2.99
N ASN A 192 9.75 2.99 2.61
CA ASN A 192 10.50 3.78 1.63
C ASN A 192 9.83 3.71 0.25
N TRP A 193 10.14 4.67 -0.60
CA TRP A 193 9.55 4.76 -1.94
C TRP A 193 9.86 3.55 -2.81
N ASN A 194 11.03 2.93 -2.64
CA ASN A 194 11.40 1.72 -3.38
C ASN A 194 10.45 0.55 -3.07
N THR A 195 10.02 0.42 -1.81
CA THR A 195 9.02 -0.58 -1.42
C THR A 195 7.66 -0.28 -2.08
N ILE A 196 7.22 0.98 -2.08
CA ILE A 196 5.97 1.38 -2.76
C ILE A 196 6.05 1.10 -4.26
N SER A 197 7.18 1.42 -4.90
CA SER A 197 7.44 1.14 -6.32
C SER A 197 7.44 -0.37 -6.61
N ALA A 198 8.01 -1.19 -5.72
CA ALA A 198 7.99 -2.65 -5.86
C ALA A 198 6.57 -3.21 -5.75
N ILE A 199 5.75 -2.71 -4.80
CA ILE A 199 4.33 -3.07 -4.71
C ILE A 199 3.61 -2.74 -6.03
N ALA A 200 3.78 -1.52 -6.53
CA ALA A 200 3.14 -1.08 -7.77
C ALA A 200 3.56 -1.91 -8.99
N ARG A 201 4.82 -2.39 -9.02
CA ARG A 201 5.30 -3.32 -10.05
C ARG A 201 4.57 -4.65 -9.97
N VAL A 202 4.52 -5.28 -8.79
CA VAL A 202 3.82 -6.57 -8.59
C VAL A 202 2.34 -6.47 -8.93
N LEU A 203 1.69 -5.33 -8.63
CA LEU A 203 0.30 -5.08 -9.02
C LEU A 203 0.12 -5.01 -10.53
N ARG A 204 1.10 -4.51 -11.28
CA ARG A 204 1.06 -4.43 -12.75
C ARG A 204 1.45 -5.75 -13.43
N ASP A 205 2.42 -6.46 -12.87
CA ASP A 205 3.00 -7.68 -13.47
C ASP A 205 2.13 -8.92 -13.19
N GLY A 206 1.16 -8.86 -12.29
CA GLY A 206 0.24 -9.96 -11.93
C GLY A 206 -0.77 -10.36 -13.01
N GLY A 207 -0.57 -9.95 -14.26
CA GLY A 207 -1.42 -10.23 -15.42
C GLY A 207 -0.75 -11.07 -16.52
N THR A 208 0.26 -11.89 -16.19
CA THR A 208 0.79 -12.91 -17.13
C THR A 208 0.21 -14.28 -16.83
#